data_9639e761abaeb8a539cc84b653eccc92
#
_entry.id   9639e761abaeb8a539cc84b653eccc92
#
_cell.length_a   1.000
_cell.length_b   1.000
_cell.length_c   1.000
_cell.angle_alpha   90.00
_cell.angle_beta   90.00
_cell.angle_gamma   90.00
#
_symmetry.space_group_name_H-M   'P 1'
#
loop_
_entity.id
_entity.type
_entity.pdbx_description
1 polymer ?
#
loop_
_entity_poly.entity_id
_entity_poly.type
_entity_poly.pdbx_seq_one_letter_code
_entity_poly.pdbx_strand_id
1 'polypeptide(L)'
;MKSLLFLRIGFVFALVLQVASPFAARAADAAKLADVPARMRQFVSNATVSGAVTLVAKGGKVLQLEAVGFSDLAAKKPMKADDLFWIASMTKPITGAALLMLQDEGKLSVDDPVEKYLPEFKGQWLVSERTKETLTLKRPSRPITLRDLLTHTSGLGSLDSPRPNATLAELVMGYSQLTLQSEPGTKWSYNNPGINTLGRVVELVSGKPFAVFLEERLLKPLAMKDTTFWPTPAEAQRIAKSYQPGPDNKGLAETDVYFLRGLPVTDRTRTPAPAGGLFSTAADIAKFYQMMLNGGEANGRRYLSAEAVKQLTTTQTGDIKTGFTTGMSWGFGFQVVKESQGVTAVLAPGTFGHGGAYGTQSWADPKSGAIYILMIQRARMANGDGSVMRQAFQEAAAAALDVK
;
A
#
# COMPACT_ATOMS: atom_id res chain seq x y z
N MET A 1 86.73 -7.52 33.53
CA MET A 1 85.81 -7.17 32.40
C MET A 1 84.52 -7.91 32.62
N LYS A 2 83.50 -7.18 33.11
CA LYS A 2 82.16 -7.75 33.43
C LYS A 2 81.25 -7.50 32.27
N SER A 3 80.74 -8.57 31.66
CA SER A 3 79.72 -8.51 30.55
C SER A 3 78.35 -8.43 31.17
N LEU A 4 77.59 -7.33 30.87
CA LEU A 4 76.15 -7.18 31.21
C LEU A 4 75.28 -7.82 30.11
N LEU A 5 74.46 -8.77 30.52
CA LEU A 5 73.43 -9.41 29.69
C LEU A 5 72.17 -8.62 29.88
N PHE A 6 71.69 -7.93 28.82
CA PHE A 6 70.35 -7.27 28.76
C PHE A 6 69.30 -8.25 28.34
N LEU A 7 68.33 -8.57 29.25
CA LEU A 7 67.19 -9.38 28.99
C LEU A 7 66.06 -8.45 28.43
N ARG A 8 65.72 -8.58 27.16
CA ARG A 8 64.54 -7.90 26.57
C ARG A 8 63.31 -8.71 26.82
N ILE A 9 62.37 -8.23 27.68
CA ILE A 9 61.03 -8.79 27.88
C ILE A 9 60.14 -8.17 26.80
N GLY A 10 59.78 -8.96 25.81
CA GLY A 10 58.77 -8.59 24.81
C GLY A 10 57.35 -8.78 25.37
N PHE A 11 56.62 -7.71 25.58
CA PHE A 11 55.16 -7.78 25.85
C PHE A 11 54.43 -8.12 24.57
N VAL A 12 53.83 -9.33 24.47
CA VAL A 12 52.88 -9.72 23.43
C VAL A 12 51.50 -9.26 23.88
N PHE A 13 51.01 -8.19 23.28
CA PHE A 13 49.61 -7.81 23.41
C PHE A 13 48.74 -8.79 22.59
N ALA A 14 48.10 -9.73 23.26
CA ALA A 14 47.05 -10.56 22.64
C ALA A 14 45.80 -9.72 22.44
N LEU A 15 45.54 -9.34 21.20
CA LEU A 15 44.26 -8.72 20.78
C LEU A 15 43.19 -9.79 20.82
N VAL A 16 42.40 -9.85 21.89
CA VAL A 16 41.21 -10.72 21.95
C VAL A 16 40.11 -10.09 21.08
N LEU A 17 40.01 -10.54 19.82
CA LEU A 17 38.82 -10.28 19.02
C LEU A 17 37.65 -11.04 19.67
N GLN A 18 36.78 -10.32 20.34
CA GLN A 18 35.46 -10.84 20.76
C GLN A 18 34.60 -11.04 19.51
N VAL A 19 34.64 -12.21 18.95
CA VAL A 19 33.68 -12.65 17.93
C VAL A 19 32.34 -12.89 18.67
N ALA A 20 31.41 -11.95 18.52
CA ALA A 20 30.08 -12.13 19.09
C ALA A 20 29.47 -13.43 18.56
N SER A 21 28.99 -14.29 19.45
CA SER A 21 28.37 -15.56 19.10
C SER A 21 27.15 -15.30 18.21
N PRO A 22 26.96 -16.03 17.11
CA PRO A 22 25.76 -15.89 16.27
C PRO A 22 24.45 -16.13 17.04
N PHE A 23 24.49 -16.85 18.15
CA PHE A 23 23.37 -17.00 19.09
C PHE A 23 23.05 -15.71 19.86
N ALA A 24 24.04 -14.95 20.26
CA ALA A 24 23.85 -13.68 20.97
C ALA A 24 23.28 -12.60 20.02
N ALA A 25 23.75 -12.54 18.78
CA ALA A 25 23.21 -11.64 17.75
C ALA A 25 21.73 -11.95 17.45
N ARG A 26 21.37 -13.21 17.27
CA ARG A 26 19.99 -13.66 17.02
C ARG A 26 19.05 -13.38 18.21
N ALA A 27 19.53 -13.48 19.44
CA ALA A 27 18.76 -13.14 20.64
C ALA A 27 18.54 -11.62 20.76
N ALA A 28 19.55 -10.80 20.40
CA ALA A 28 19.44 -9.35 20.38
C ALA A 28 18.44 -8.85 19.31
N ASP A 29 18.45 -9.45 18.12
CA ASP A 29 17.48 -9.15 17.06
C ASP A 29 16.05 -9.52 17.46
N ALA A 30 15.85 -10.66 18.11
CA ALA A 30 14.55 -11.08 18.63
C ALA A 30 14.04 -10.13 19.73
N ALA A 31 14.93 -9.64 20.61
CA ALA A 31 14.57 -8.68 21.65
C ALA A 31 14.17 -7.31 21.05
N LYS A 32 14.88 -6.83 20.03
CA LYS A 32 14.53 -5.58 19.31
C LYS A 32 13.17 -5.69 18.61
N LEU A 33 12.91 -6.83 17.94
CA LEU A 33 11.62 -7.07 17.27
C LEU A 33 10.45 -7.14 18.26
N ALA A 34 10.67 -7.53 19.53
CA ALA A 34 9.62 -7.57 20.56
C ALA A 34 9.04 -6.19 20.90
N ASP A 35 9.76 -5.09 20.60
CA ASP A 35 9.24 -3.72 20.79
C ASP A 35 8.08 -3.40 19.84
N VAL A 36 8.05 -3.96 18.64
CA VAL A 36 6.99 -3.72 17.65
C VAL A 36 5.61 -4.08 18.20
N PRO A 37 5.30 -5.33 18.61
CA PRO A 37 4.02 -5.65 19.19
C PRO A 37 3.79 -4.97 20.55
N ALA A 38 4.85 -4.67 21.32
CA ALA A 38 4.72 -3.95 22.59
C ALA A 38 4.14 -2.54 22.39
N ARG A 39 4.64 -1.79 21.40
CA ARG A 39 4.10 -0.48 21.01
C ARG A 39 2.66 -0.58 20.48
N MET A 40 2.34 -1.62 19.71
CA MET A 40 0.98 -1.81 19.22
C MET A 40 -0.01 -2.13 20.37
N ARG A 41 0.43 -2.87 21.40
CA ARG A 41 -0.40 -3.10 22.61
C ARG A 41 -0.77 -1.80 23.33
N GLN A 42 0.08 -0.76 23.29
CA GLN A 42 -0.26 0.55 23.87
C GLN A 42 -1.45 1.20 23.15
N PHE A 43 -1.53 1.08 21.82
CA PHE A 43 -2.68 1.58 21.05
C PHE A 43 -3.95 0.76 21.24
N VAL A 44 -3.81 -0.52 21.56
CA VAL A 44 -4.94 -1.36 21.98
C VAL A 44 -5.42 -0.97 23.38
N SER A 45 -4.50 -0.81 24.34
CA SER A 45 -4.84 -0.50 25.74
C SER A 45 -5.50 0.86 25.93
N ASN A 46 -5.14 1.85 25.09
CA ASN A 46 -5.76 3.19 25.10
C ASN A 46 -6.97 3.30 24.16
N ALA A 47 -7.46 2.17 23.63
CA ALA A 47 -8.60 2.09 22.73
C ALA A 47 -8.44 2.92 21.43
N THR A 48 -7.24 3.13 20.95
CA THR A 48 -7.01 3.71 19.60
C THR A 48 -7.46 2.72 18.52
N VAL A 49 -7.15 1.43 18.69
CA VAL A 49 -7.57 0.32 17.82
C VAL A 49 -8.04 -0.87 18.65
N SER A 50 -8.85 -1.76 18.05
CA SER A 50 -9.27 -3.01 18.68
C SER A 50 -8.14 -4.05 18.73
N GLY A 51 -7.31 -4.04 17.72
CA GLY A 51 -6.18 -4.94 17.55
C GLY A 51 -5.38 -4.58 16.30
N ALA A 52 -4.25 -5.23 16.14
CA ALA A 52 -3.35 -5.06 15.00
C ALA A 52 -2.63 -6.36 14.65
N VAL A 53 -2.30 -6.52 13.37
CA VAL A 53 -1.31 -7.49 12.89
C VAL A 53 -0.14 -6.72 12.31
N THR A 54 1.08 -7.06 12.73
CA THR A 54 2.32 -6.48 12.24
C THR A 54 3.18 -7.53 11.58
N LEU A 55 3.78 -7.19 10.43
CA LEU A 55 4.79 -8.01 9.78
C LEU A 55 6.02 -7.17 9.50
N VAL A 56 7.18 -7.71 9.88
CA VAL A 56 8.50 -7.17 9.56
C VAL A 56 9.28 -8.25 8.83
N ALA A 57 9.80 -7.92 7.63
CA ALA A 57 10.63 -8.83 6.84
C ALA A 57 11.85 -8.11 6.32
N LYS A 58 12.92 -8.86 6.02
CA LYS A 58 14.16 -8.35 5.40
C LYS A 58 14.85 -9.46 4.61
N GLY A 59 15.34 -9.13 3.43
CA GLY A 59 16.10 -10.06 2.60
C GLY A 59 15.32 -11.35 2.25
N GLY A 60 14.03 -11.24 1.98
CA GLY A 60 13.17 -12.37 1.61
C GLY A 60 12.69 -13.23 2.79
N LYS A 61 13.01 -12.86 4.03
CA LYS A 61 12.62 -13.60 5.23
C LYS A 61 11.67 -12.79 6.10
N VAL A 62 10.55 -13.38 6.50
CA VAL A 62 9.70 -12.84 7.55
C VAL A 62 10.42 -13.03 8.88
N LEU A 63 10.76 -11.94 9.54
CA LEU A 63 11.44 -11.92 10.83
C LEU A 63 10.47 -11.87 11.99
N GLN A 64 9.31 -11.25 11.76
CA GLN A 64 8.21 -11.15 12.72
C GLN A 64 6.88 -11.11 12.00
N LEU A 65 5.90 -11.83 12.52
CA LEU A 65 4.47 -11.76 12.17
C LEU A 65 3.68 -11.96 13.46
N GLU A 66 3.15 -10.88 14.01
CA GLU A 66 2.54 -10.86 15.34
C GLU A 66 1.16 -10.20 15.31
N ALA A 67 0.26 -10.70 16.15
CA ALA A 67 -1.06 -10.17 16.36
C ALA A 67 -1.23 -9.72 17.80
N VAL A 68 -1.92 -8.58 18.01
CA VAL A 68 -2.23 -8.04 19.34
C VAL A 68 -3.69 -7.58 19.40
N GLY A 69 -4.30 -7.67 20.57
CA GLY A 69 -5.68 -7.23 20.80
C GLY A 69 -6.72 -8.18 20.23
N PHE A 70 -7.81 -7.65 19.73
CA PHE A 70 -9.01 -8.39 19.34
C PHE A 70 -9.43 -8.09 17.91
N SER A 71 -9.83 -9.14 17.17
CA SER A 71 -10.51 -9.02 15.86
C SER A 71 -12.00 -8.71 16.02
N ASP A 72 -12.59 -9.05 17.18
CA ASP A 72 -13.96 -8.72 17.57
C ASP A 72 -14.00 -8.40 19.08
N LEU A 73 -14.27 -7.13 19.42
CA LEU A 73 -14.32 -6.68 20.83
C LEU A 73 -15.52 -7.25 21.58
N ALA A 74 -16.69 -7.31 20.94
CA ALA A 74 -17.92 -7.78 21.56
C ALA A 74 -17.83 -9.28 21.90
N ALA A 75 -17.31 -10.07 20.96
CA ALA A 75 -17.10 -11.50 21.18
C ALA A 75 -15.80 -11.82 21.95
N LYS A 76 -14.98 -10.82 22.29
CA LYS A 76 -13.65 -10.99 22.89
C LYS A 76 -12.78 -11.96 22.07
N LYS A 77 -12.95 -11.98 20.73
CA LYS A 77 -12.20 -12.85 19.82
C LYS A 77 -10.80 -12.29 19.64
N PRO A 78 -9.74 -13.02 20.04
CA PRO A 78 -8.37 -12.55 19.86
C PRO A 78 -8.06 -12.31 18.38
N MET A 79 -7.24 -11.28 18.10
CA MET A 79 -6.66 -11.07 16.78
C MET A 79 -5.70 -12.21 16.45
N LYS A 80 -5.74 -12.69 15.21
CA LYS A 80 -4.83 -13.73 14.69
C LYS A 80 -3.97 -13.16 13.56
N ALA A 81 -2.77 -13.71 13.42
CA ALA A 81 -1.83 -13.28 12.39
C ALA A 81 -2.34 -13.51 10.94
N ASP A 82 -3.27 -14.46 10.78
CA ASP A 82 -3.93 -14.80 9.53
C ASP A 82 -5.34 -14.19 9.38
N ASP A 83 -5.75 -13.27 10.25
CA ASP A 83 -6.99 -12.52 10.06
C ASP A 83 -6.91 -11.66 8.79
N LEU A 84 -8.07 -11.54 8.11
CA LEU A 84 -8.22 -10.72 6.92
C LEU A 84 -8.57 -9.29 7.29
N PHE A 85 -8.07 -8.37 6.50
CA PHE A 85 -8.33 -6.93 6.61
C PHE A 85 -8.82 -6.38 5.28
N TRP A 86 -9.77 -5.47 5.30
CA TRP A 86 -10.01 -4.64 4.14
C TRP A 86 -8.79 -3.72 3.95
N ILE A 87 -8.03 -3.99 2.89
CA ILE A 87 -6.78 -3.25 2.64
C ILE A 87 -6.99 -1.92 1.92
N ALA A 88 -8.23 -1.64 1.50
CA ALA A 88 -8.61 -0.39 0.87
C ALA A 88 -7.60 0.03 -0.23
N SER A 89 -7.06 1.23 -0.13
CA SER A 89 -6.18 1.82 -1.14
C SER A 89 -4.86 1.08 -1.36
N MET A 90 -4.45 0.15 -0.49
CA MET A 90 -3.34 -0.76 -0.79
C MET A 90 -3.65 -1.69 -1.99
N THR A 91 -4.89 -1.69 -2.50
CA THR A 91 -5.27 -2.31 -3.78
C THR A 91 -4.62 -1.61 -4.99
N LYS A 92 -4.37 -0.29 -4.93
CA LYS A 92 -3.89 0.52 -6.07
C LYS A 92 -2.56 0.06 -6.66
N PRO A 93 -1.53 -0.23 -5.84
CA PRO A 93 -0.29 -0.81 -6.35
C PRO A 93 -0.50 -2.12 -7.12
N ILE A 94 -1.41 -2.97 -6.65
CA ILE A 94 -1.75 -4.24 -7.30
C ILE A 94 -2.43 -3.98 -8.65
N THR A 95 -3.30 -2.96 -8.73
CA THR A 95 -3.91 -2.52 -9.99
C THR A 95 -2.88 -1.93 -10.95
N GLY A 96 -1.94 -1.11 -10.45
CA GLY A 96 -0.82 -0.60 -11.24
C GLY A 96 0.04 -1.73 -11.83
N ALA A 97 0.37 -2.74 -11.01
CA ALA A 97 1.10 -3.92 -11.46
C ALA A 97 0.35 -4.68 -12.57
N ALA A 98 -0.97 -4.86 -12.43
CA ALA A 98 -1.80 -5.51 -13.45
C ALA A 98 -1.76 -4.77 -14.80
N LEU A 99 -1.82 -3.44 -14.77
CA LEU A 99 -1.72 -2.62 -15.99
C LEU A 99 -0.35 -2.76 -16.64
N LEU A 100 0.74 -2.71 -15.84
CA LEU A 100 2.10 -2.80 -16.35
C LEU A 100 2.47 -4.20 -16.86
N MET A 101 1.82 -5.26 -16.38
CA MET A 101 1.92 -6.60 -17.00
C MET A 101 1.46 -6.56 -18.47
N LEU A 102 0.39 -5.81 -18.78
CA LEU A 102 -0.08 -5.63 -20.15
C LEU A 102 0.82 -4.72 -20.98
N GLN A 103 1.48 -3.73 -20.35
CA GLN A 103 2.52 -2.93 -21.01
C GLN A 103 3.75 -3.78 -21.35
N ASP A 104 4.22 -4.63 -20.44
CA ASP A 104 5.33 -5.56 -20.71
C ASP A 104 5.02 -6.55 -21.85
N GLU A 105 3.75 -6.86 -22.07
CA GLU A 105 3.27 -7.64 -23.20
C GLU A 105 3.11 -6.84 -24.50
N GLY A 106 3.43 -5.54 -24.49
CA GLY A 106 3.30 -4.65 -25.65
C GLY A 106 1.86 -4.34 -26.07
N LYS A 107 0.87 -4.60 -25.21
CA LYS A 107 -0.57 -4.44 -25.50
C LYS A 107 -1.06 -3.00 -25.26
N LEU A 108 -0.35 -2.24 -24.45
CA LEU A 108 -0.62 -0.84 -24.15
C LEU A 108 0.67 -0.11 -23.78
N SER A 109 0.61 1.22 -23.76
CA SER A 109 1.62 2.09 -23.15
C SER A 109 0.97 2.96 -22.10
N VAL A 110 1.66 3.21 -20.97
CA VAL A 110 1.16 4.16 -19.95
C VAL A 110 1.01 5.58 -20.53
N ASP A 111 1.69 5.90 -21.61
CA ASP A 111 1.60 7.20 -22.29
C ASP A 111 0.45 7.28 -23.31
N ASP A 112 -0.27 6.17 -23.53
CA ASP A 112 -1.45 6.17 -24.39
C ASP A 112 -2.54 7.05 -23.78
N PRO A 113 -3.29 7.82 -24.60
CA PRO A 113 -4.46 8.53 -24.14
C PRO A 113 -5.56 7.53 -23.74
N VAL A 114 -6.28 7.84 -22.66
CA VAL A 114 -7.38 6.99 -22.13
C VAL A 114 -8.45 6.76 -23.21
N GLU A 115 -8.75 7.76 -24.01
CA GLU A 115 -9.73 7.69 -25.12
C GLU A 115 -9.38 6.66 -26.20
N LYS A 116 -8.15 6.19 -26.28
CA LYS A 116 -7.75 5.09 -27.18
C LYS A 116 -8.44 3.77 -26.81
N TYR A 117 -8.68 3.54 -25.52
CA TYR A 117 -9.31 2.34 -24.99
C TYR A 117 -10.78 2.56 -24.61
N LEU A 118 -11.11 3.77 -24.22
CA LEU A 118 -12.40 4.22 -23.69
C LEU A 118 -12.83 5.48 -24.46
N PRO A 119 -13.44 5.31 -25.66
CA PRO A 119 -13.82 6.44 -26.52
C PRO A 119 -14.74 7.47 -25.87
N GLU A 120 -15.48 7.07 -24.81
CA GLU A 120 -16.31 7.96 -24.00
C GLU A 120 -15.52 9.06 -23.26
N PHE A 121 -14.20 8.94 -23.12
CA PHE A 121 -13.32 9.99 -22.57
C PHE A 121 -12.91 11.03 -23.61
N LYS A 122 -13.30 10.86 -24.89
CA LYS A 122 -12.94 11.81 -25.93
C LYS A 122 -13.62 13.16 -25.70
N GLY A 123 -12.83 14.22 -25.80
CA GLY A 123 -13.36 15.58 -25.76
C GLY A 123 -13.87 16.00 -24.38
N GLN A 124 -13.23 15.56 -23.29
CA GLN A 124 -13.53 16.02 -21.95
C GLN A 124 -13.44 17.54 -21.82
N TRP A 125 -14.18 18.09 -20.88
CA TRP A 125 -14.14 19.50 -20.52
C TRP A 125 -13.32 19.75 -19.28
N LEU A 126 -12.56 20.86 -19.26
CA LEU A 126 -11.80 21.36 -18.13
C LEU A 126 -12.50 22.58 -17.55
N VAL A 127 -12.65 22.62 -16.23
CA VAL A 127 -13.11 23.80 -15.51
C VAL A 127 -12.01 24.86 -15.57
N SER A 128 -12.26 25.96 -16.29
CA SER A 128 -11.34 27.11 -16.33
C SER A 128 -11.62 28.14 -15.26
N GLU A 129 -12.89 28.30 -14.89
CA GLU A 129 -13.33 29.23 -13.85
C GLU A 129 -14.61 28.71 -13.19
N ARG A 130 -14.73 28.93 -11.89
CA ARG A 130 -15.92 28.60 -11.11
C ARG A 130 -16.24 29.76 -10.17
N THR A 131 -17.40 30.36 -10.33
CA THR A 131 -17.99 31.32 -9.38
C THR A 131 -19.16 30.67 -8.65
N LYS A 132 -19.92 31.43 -7.88
CA LYS A 132 -21.18 30.95 -7.28
C LYS A 132 -22.28 30.76 -8.32
N GLU A 133 -22.29 31.59 -9.39
CA GLU A 133 -23.33 31.64 -10.41
C GLU A 133 -22.92 30.96 -11.71
N THR A 134 -21.63 30.86 -12.01
CA THR A 134 -21.13 30.41 -13.33
C THR A 134 -20.08 29.33 -13.24
N LEU A 135 -20.06 28.49 -14.26
CA LEU A 135 -19.02 27.48 -14.51
C LEU A 135 -18.54 27.65 -15.95
N THR A 136 -17.32 28.16 -16.12
CA THR A 136 -16.71 28.32 -17.44
C THR A 136 -15.85 27.07 -17.75
N LEU A 137 -16.10 26.52 -18.93
CA LEU A 137 -15.42 25.31 -19.41
C LEU A 137 -14.58 25.64 -20.64
N LYS A 138 -13.41 24.99 -20.74
CA LYS A 138 -12.56 25.00 -21.93
C LYS A 138 -12.11 23.57 -22.26
N ARG A 139 -11.47 23.40 -23.44
CA ARG A 139 -10.78 22.12 -23.71
C ARG A 139 -9.46 22.08 -22.97
N PRO A 140 -9.05 20.90 -22.43
CA PRO A 140 -7.72 20.73 -21.89
C PRO A 140 -6.68 20.81 -23.01
N SER A 141 -5.44 21.09 -22.65
CA SER A 141 -4.31 21.20 -23.60
C SER A 141 -3.98 19.88 -24.30
N ARG A 142 -4.32 18.75 -23.67
CA ARG A 142 -4.17 17.40 -24.22
C ARG A 142 -5.18 16.44 -23.57
N PRO A 143 -5.44 15.26 -24.18
CA PRO A 143 -6.17 14.20 -23.50
C PRO A 143 -5.45 13.71 -22.25
N ILE A 144 -6.21 13.13 -21.31
CA ILE A 144 -5.63 12.41 -20.17
C ILE A 144 -5.02 11.08 -20.64
N THR A 145 -3.91 10.68 -20.04
CA THR A 145 -3.20 9.42 -20.34
C THR A 145 -3.37 8.41 -19.19
N LEU A 146 -3.02 7.13 -19.44
CA LEU A 146 -2.98 6.12 -18.39
C LEU A 146 -1.97 6.50 -17.28
N ARG A 147 -0.86 7.16 -17.65
CA ARG A 147 0.13 7.73 -16.71
C ARG A 147 -0.53 8.73 -15.76
N ASP A 148 -1.34 9.65 -16.29
CA ASP A 148 -2.01 10.66 -15.47
C ASP A 148 -2.97 10.04 -14.46
N LEU A 149 -3.64 8.94 -14.83
CA LEU A 149 -4.49 8.18 -13.91
C LEU A 149 -3.68 7.47 -12.82
N LEU A 150 -2.57 6.80 -13.19
CA LEU A 150 -1.66 6.10 -12.26
C LEU A 150 -1.02 7.03 -11.24
N THR A 151 -0.73 8.26 -11.64
CA THR A 151 -0.04 9.26 -10.81
C THR A 151 -0.98 10.22 -10.10
N HIS A 152 -2.31 10.08 -10.29
CA HIS A 152 -3.30 11.02 -9.75
C HIS A 152 -3.13 12.46 -10.24
N THR A 153 -2.64 12.65 -11.47
CA THR A 153 -2.44 13.96 -12.09
C THR A 153 -3.39 14.22 -13.27
N SER A 154 -4.39 13.36 -13.47
CA SER A 154 -5.34 13.49 -14.58
C SER A 154 -6.24 14.73 -14.51
N GLY A 155 -6.41 15.30 -13.34
CA GLY A 155 -7.41 16.35 -13.10
C GLY A 155 -8.85 15.83 -13.08
N LEU A 156 -9.09 14.54 -13.29
CA LEU A 156 -10.43 13.94 -13.30
C LEU A 156 -11.16 14.24 -11.98
N GLY A 157 -12.42 14.66 -12.08
CA GLY A 157 -13.28 14.91 -10.94
C GLY A 157 -13.53 13.65 -10.11
N SER A 158 -14.19 13.81 -8.98
CA SER A 158 -14.59 12.70 -8.11
C SER A 158 -16.09 12.49 -8.19
N LEU A 159 -16.50 11.24 -8.23
CA LEU A 159 -17.89 10.82 -8.14
C LEU A 159 -17.95 9.55 -7.29
N ASP A 160 -18.70 9.62 -6.20
CA ASP A 160 -19.05 8.43 -5.46
C ASP A 160 -20.11 7.64 -6.20
N SER A 161 -19.84 6.36 -6.45
CA SER A 161 -20.88 5.49 -7.01
C SER A 161 -22.00 5.28 -5.99
N PRO A 162 -23.24 5.58 -6.34
CA PRO A 162 -24.38 5.31 -5.46
C PRO A 162 -24.69 3.80 -5.37
N ARG A 163 -24.18 2.98 -6.32
CA ARG A 163 -24.47 1.56 -6.43
C ARG A 163 -23.24 0.70 -6.14
N PRO A 164 -23.27 -0.13 -5.09
CA PRO A 164 -22.12 -0.98 -4.72
C PRO A 164 -21.93 -2.16 -5.69
N ASN A 165 -22.88 -2.42 -6.55
CA ASN A 165 -22.91 -3.51 -7.53
C ASN A 165 -22.87 -3.04 -8.99
N ALA A 166 -22.53 -1.78 -9.25
CA ALA A 166 -22.32 -1.30 -10.61
C ALA A 166 -21.11 -2.01 -11.25
N THR A 167 -21.21 -2.38 -12.51
CA THR A 167 -20.05 -2.89 -13.26
C THR A 167 -18.98 -1.82 -13.42
N LEU A 168 -17.73 -2.21 -13.67
CA LEU A 168 -16.67 -1.23 -13.97
C LEU A 168 -17.00 -0.40 -15.21
N ALA A 169 -17.66 -1.00 -16.21
CA ALA A 169 -18.11 -0.28 -17.41
C ALA A 169 -19.10 0.83 -17.08
N GLU A 170 -20.11 0.56 -16.24
CA GLU A 170 -21.10 1.57 -15.81
C GLU A 170 -20.45 2.68 -14.97
N LEU A 171 -19.54 2.33 -14.05
CA LEU A 171 -18.81 3.31 -13.24
C LEU A 171 -17.98 4.23 -14.12
N VAL A 172 -17.21 3.65 -15.03
CA VAL A 172 -16.28 4.37 -15.90
C VAL A 172 -17.02 5.25 -16.91
N MET A 173 -18.17 4.80 -17.43
CA MET A 173 -19.06 5.66 -18.20
C MET A 173 -19.50 6.89 -17.40
N GLY A 174 -19.84 6.74 -16.12
CA GLY A 174 -20.14 7.87 -15.25
C GLY A 174 -18.92 8.80 -15.03
N TYR A 175 -17.72 8.24 -14.89
CA TYR A 175 -16.50 9.04 -14.71
C TYR A 175 -16.12 9.82 -15.97
N SER A 176 -16.38 9.29 -17.16
CA SER A 176 -16.11 9.97 -18.43
C SER A 176 -16.91 11.27 -18.59
N GLN A 177 -18.04 11.39 -17.89
CA GLN A 177 -18.90 12.60 -17.91
C GLN A 177 -18.41 13.70 -16.93
N LEU A 178 -17.40 13.41 -16.11
CA LEU A 178 -16.86 14.39 -15.17
C LEU A 178 -15.97 15.40 -15.89
N THR A 179 -16.06 16.66 -15.45
CA THR A 179 -15.12 17.69 -15.90
C THR A 179 -13.77 17.52 -15.20
N LEU A 180 -12.70 17.85 -15.92
CA LEU A 180 -11.37 17.96 -15.34
C LEU A 180 -11.31 19.21 -14.44
N GLN A 181 -10.63 19.11 -13.30
CA GLN A 181 -10.45 20.17 -12.31
C GLN A 181 -9.07 20.86 -12.42
N SER A 182 -8.18 20.31 -13.23
CA SER A 182 -6.87 20.84 -13.58
C SER A 182 -6.41 20.31 -14.93
N GLU A 183 -5.48 21.00 -15.59
CA GLU A 183 -4.83 20.49 -16.79
C GLU A 183 -4.14 19.14 -16.48
N PRO A 184 -4.26 18.13 -17.37
CA PRO A 184 -3.61 16.85 -17.19
C PRO A 184 -2.09 16.98 -16.99
N GLY A 185 -1.57 16.30 -15.97
CA GLY A 185 -0.15 16.28 -15.63
C GLY A 185 0.35 17.50 -14.83
N THR A 186 -0.52 18.44 -14.41
CA THR A 186 -0.06 19.68 -13.77
C THR A 186 -0.24 19.72 -12.27
N LYS A 187 -1.22 18.98 -11.73
CA LYS A 187 -1.56 19.00 -10.31
C LYS A 187 -1.88 17.59 -9.81
N TRP A 188 -1.35 17.25 -8.67
CA TRP A 188 -1.72 16.02 -7.99
C TRP A 188 -3.04 16.20 -7.22
N SER A 189 -3.97 15.27 -7.44
CA SER A 189 -5.22 15.18 -6.71
C SER A 189 -5.62 13.70 -6.62
N TYR A 190 -5.56 13.12 -5.41
CA TYR A 190 -5.86 11.72 -5.19
C TYR A 190 -7.23 11.33 -5.75
N ASN A 191 -7.27 10.33 -6.63
CA ASN A 191 -8.44 10.07 -7.46
C ASN A 191 -8.74 8.57 -7.60
N ASN A 192 -9.82 8.09 -6.98
CA ASN A 192 -10.29 6.71 -7.11
C ASN A 192 -10.92 6.43 -8.49
N PRO A 193 -11.75 7.33 -9.08
CA PRO A 193 -12.24 7.16 -10.44
C PRO A 193 -11.16 6.83 -11.46
N GLY A 194 -10.00 7.52 -11.41
CA GLY A 194 -8.88 7.25 -12.30
C GLY A 194 -8.36 5.81 -12.18
N ILE A 195 -8.16 5.33 -10.97
CA ILE A 195 -7.68 3.95 -10.77
C ILE A 195 -8.74 2.90 -11.16
N ASN A 196 -10.02 3.17 -10.89
CA ASN A 196 -11.10 2.28 -11.38
C ASN A 196 -11.15 2.26 -12.92
N THR A 197 -10.90 3.38 -13.58
CA THR A 197 -10.78 3.47 -15.05
C THR A 197 -9.62 2.59 -15.56
N LEU A 198 -8.47 2.55 -14.86
CA LEU A 198 -7.38 1.64 -15.22
C LEU A 198 -7.79 0.17 -15.13
N GLY A 199 -8.57 -0.22 -14.11
CA GLY A 199 -9.14 -1.57 -14.03
C GLY A 199 -10.02 -1.91 -15.25
N ARG A 200 -10.81 -0.94 -15.72
CA ARG A 200 -11.62 -1.14 -16.95
C ARG A 200 -10.72 -1.27 -18.19
N VAL A 201 -9.64 -0.52 -18.29
CA VAL A 201 -8.67 -0.68 -19.38
C VAL A 201 -8.04 -2.08 -19.34
N VAL A 202 -7.70 -2.60 -18.14
CA VAL A 202 -7.23 -3.99 -17.99
C VAL A 202 -8.27 -4.99 -18.53
N GLU A 203 -9.56 -4.81 -18.23
CA GLU A 203 -10.62 -5.68 -18.78
C GLU A 203 -10.65 -5.67 -20.30
N LEU A 204 -10.64 -4.49 -20.91
CA LEU A 204 -10.73 -4.33 -22.36
C LEU A 204 -9.53 -4.91 -23.08
N VAL A 205 -8.32 -4.64 -22.58
CA VAL A 205 -7.05 -5.07 -23.22
C VAL A 205 -6.80 -6.56 -23.02
N SER A 206 -7.18 -7.11 -21.86
CA SER A 206 -6.98 -8.53 -21.55
C SER A 206 -8.11 -9.43 -22.05
N GLY A 207 -9.29 -8.88 -22.32
CA GLY A 207 -10.51 -9.64 -22.62
C GLY A 207 -11.07 -10.40 -21.41
N LYS A 208 -10.64 -10.10 -20.18
CA LYS A 208 -11.06 -10.78 -18.95
C LYS A 208 -11.63 -9.78 -17.93
N PRO A 209 -12.62 -10.16 -17.11
CA PRO A 209 -13.03 -9.36 -15.97
C PRO A 209 -11.81 -9.04 -15.08
N PHE A 210 -11.73 -7.83 -14.53
CA PHE A 210 -10.58 -7.34 -13.78
C PHE A 210 -10.16 -8.29 -12.63
N ALA A 211 -11.13 -8.75 -11.83
CA ALA A 211 -10.84 -9.66 -10.73
C ALA A 211 -10.29 -11.01 -11.21
N VAL A 212 -10.81 -11.53 -12.33
CA VAL A 212 -10.32 -12.79 -12.93
C VAL A 212 -8.89 -12.61 -13.44
N PHE A 213 -8.62 -11.48 -14.11
CA PHE A 213 -7.26 -11.17 -14.57
C PHE A 213 -6.27 -11.14 -13.40
N LEU A 214 -6.59 -10.44 -12.31
CA LEU A 214 -5.74 -10.38 -11.12
C LEU A 214 -5.52 -11.76 -10.51
N GLU A 215 -6.60 -12.51 -10.32
CA GLU A 215 -6.55 -13.84 -9.71
C GLU A 215 -5.63 -14.78 -10.48
N GLU A 216 -5.81 -14.87 -11.80
CA GLU A 216 -5.06 -15.81 -12.65
C GLU A 216 -3.61 -15.37 -12.91
N ARG A 217 -3.38 -14.06 -13.05
CA ARG A 217 -2.10 -13.57 -13.52
C ARG A 217 -1.16 -13.17 -12.38
N LEU A 218 -1.70 -12.79 -11.23
CA LEU A 218 -0.91 -12.25 -10.13
C LEU A 218 -1.15 -13.02 -8.82
N LEU A 219 -2.39 -13.06 -8.30
CA LEU A 219 -2.66 -13.52 -6.95
C LEU A 219 -2.38 -15.01 -6.77
N LYS A 220 -2.97 -15.87 -7.60
CA LYS A 220 -2.74 -17.33 -7.55
C LYS A 220 -1.27 -17.70 -7.78
N PRO A 221 -0.59 -17.21 -8.83
CA PRO A 221 0.82 -17.53 -9.06
C PRO A 221 1.76 -17.05 -7.95
N LEU A 222 1.46 -15.91 -7.30
CA LEU A 222 2.20 -15.44 -6.13
C LEU A 222 1.83 -16.15 -4.82
N ALA A 223 0.90 -17.11 -4.89
CA ALA A 223 0.35 -17.79 -3.72
C ALA A 223 -0.26 -16.84 -2.67
N MET A 224 -0.88 -15.74 -3.12
CA MET A 224 -1.65 -14.80 -2.32
C MET A 224 -3.08 -15.34 -2.12
N LYS A 225 -3.19 -16.46 -1.43
CA LYS A 225 -4.42 -17.27 -1.35
C LYS A 225 -5.55 -16.61 -0.54
N ASP A 226 -5.21 -15.70 0.36
CA ASP A 226 -6.14 -14.97 1.22
C ASP A 226 -6.41 -13.55 0.70
N THR A 227 -6.08 -13.26 -0.58
CA THR A 227 -6.31 -11.95 -1.20
C THR A 227 -7.43 -12.01 -2.22
N THR A 228 -8.53 -11.30 -1.96
CA THR A 228 -9.75 -11.42 -2.77
C THR A 228 -10.62 -10.17 -2.69
N PHE A 229 -11.45 -9.94 -3.73
CA PHE A 229 -12.55 -8.96 -3.68
C PHE A 229 -13.78 -9.52 -2.94
N TRP A 230 -13.96 -10.83 -2.93
CA TRP A 230 -15.15 -11.50 -2.40
C TRP A 230 -14.73 -12.66 -1.50
N PRO A 231 -14.48 -12.38 -0.22
CA PRO A 231 -14.19 -13.44 0.75
C PRO A 231 -15.27 -14.51 0.74
N THR A 232 -14.88 -15.76 0.78
CA THR A 232 -15.78 -16.90 1.02
C THR A 232 -16.42 -16.82 2.41
N PRO A 233 -17.49 -17.56 2.71
CA PRO A 233 -18.06 -17.61 4.05
C PRO A 233 -17.06 -17.99 5.14
N ALA A 234 -16.10 -18.86 4.85
CA ALA A 234 -15.03 -19.23 5.79
C ALA A 234 -14.02 -18.08 6.01
N GLU A 235 -13.61 -17.41 4.94
CA GLU A 235 -12.73 -16.25 5.02
C GLU A 235 -13.41 -15.07 5.71
N ALA A 236 -14.71 -14.86 5.48
CA ALA A 236 -15.48 -13.81 6.13
C ALA A 236 -15.46 -13.90 7.67
N GLN A 237 -15.39 -15.12 8.22
CA GLN A 237 -15.24 -15.34 9.66
C GLN A 237 -13.87 -14.92 10.22
N ARG A 238 -12.87 -14.75 9.35
CA ARG A 238 -11.52 -14.29 9.68
C ARG A 238 -11.33 -12.79 9.48
N ILE A 239 -12.33 -12.07 8.99
CA ILE A 239 -12.23 -10.62 8.80
C ILE A 239 -12.23 -9.94 10.16
N ALA A 240 -11.21 -9.14 10.42
CA ALA A 240 -11.17 -8.26 11.57
C ALA A 240 -12.27 -7.20 11.46
N LYS A 241 -13.11 -7.07 12.49
CA LYS A 241 -14.17 -6.07 12.55
C LYS A 241 -13.60 -4.65 12.53
N SER A 242 -14.35 -3.76 11.91
CA SER A 242 -13.99 -2.35 11.81
C SER A 242 -14.56 -1.56 12.97
N TYR A 243 -13.76 -0.60 13.45
CA TYR A 243 -14.15 0.26 14.57
C TYR A 243 -13.89 1.74 14.23
N GLN A 244 -14.66 2.61 14.87
CA GLN A 244 -14.50 4.06 14.84
C GLN A 244 -14.48 4.60 16.27
N PRO A 245 -14.14 5.89 16.51
CA PRO A 245 -14.32 6.50 17.81
C PRO A 245 -15.75 6.26 18.31
N GLY A 246 -15.87 5.87 19.55
CA GLY A 246 -17.17 5.79 20.23
C GLY A 246 -17.78 7.19 20.42
N PRO A 247 -18.99 7.26 21.01
CA PRO A 247 -19.60 8.52 21.37
C PRO A 247 -18.63 9.37 22.21
N ASP A 248 -18.62 10.69 21.94
CA ASP A 248 -17.73 11.66 22.60
C ASP A 248 -16.23 11.33 22.49
N ASN A 249 -15.84 10.61 21.42
CA ASN A 249 -14.49 10.09 21.21
C ASN A 249 -13.98 9.16 22.33
N LYS A 250 -14.88 8.55 23.10
CA LYS A 250 -14.52 7.60 24.15
C LYS A 250 -14.66 6.17 23.66
N GLY A 251 -13.56 5.41 23.77
CA GLY A 251 -13.53 4.00 23.37
C GLY A 251 -13.74 3.79 21.88
N LEU A 252 -14.20 2.59 21.53
CA LEU A 252 -14.41 2.14 20.15
C LEU A 252 -15.84 1.64 19.96
N ALA A 253 -16.50 2.10 18.91
CA ALA A 253 -17.77 1.58 18.44
C ALA A 253 -17.55 0.81 17.12
N GLU A 254 -18.19 -0.35 16.99
CA GLU A 254 -18.18 -1.12 15.73
C GLU A 254 -18.79 -0.28 14.60
N THR A 255 -18.24 -0.42 13.40
CA THR A 255 -18.74 0.22 12.20
C THR A 255 -18.53 -0.68 10.99
N ASP A 256 -19.33 -0.47 9.96
CA ASP A 256 -19.18 -1.20 8.70
C ASP A 256 -18.01 -0.66 7.89
N VAL A 257 -17.51 -1.49 7.00
CA VAL A 257 -16.66 -1.04 5.91
C VAL A 257 -17.55 -0.24 4.94
N TYR A 258 -17.40 1.08 4.93
CA TYR A 258 -18.28 2.00 4.17
C TYR A 258 -18.41 1.63 2.68
N PHE A 259 -17.36 1.04 2.12
CA PHE A 259 -17.30 0.58 0.74
C PHE A 259 -18.33 -0.51 0.43
N LEU A 260 -18.71 -1.33 1.41
CA LEU A 260 -19.70 -2.40 1.23
C LEU A 260 -21.13 -1.86 1.04
N ARG A 261 -21.42 -0.66 1.53
CA ARG A 261 -22.71 0.00 1.43
C ARG A 261 -23.90 -0.90 1.84
N GLY A 262 -23.70 -1.68 2.91
CA GLY A 262 -24.68 -2.60 3.45
C GLY A 262 -24.79 -3.95 2.76
N LEU A 263 -24.06 -4.20 1.67
CA LEU A 263 -24.01 -5.54 1.08
C LEU A 263 -23.09 -6.46 1.89
N PRO A 264 -23.41 -7.76 1.99
CA PRO A 264 -22.50 -8.73 2.59
C PRO A 264 -21.12 -8.74 1.93
N VAL A 265 -20.09 -8.96 2.71
CA VAL A 265 -18.71 -9.05 2.19
C VAL A 265 -18.53 -10.19 1.18
N THR A 266 -19.35 -11.24 1.31
CA THR A 266 -19.36 -12.43 0.44
C THR A 266 -20.18 -12.24 -0.84
N ASP A 267 -20.89 -11.12 -0.98
CA ASP A 267 -21.75 -10.86 -2.14
C ASP A 267 -20.89 -10.63 -3.39
N ARG A 268 -20.96 -11.56 -4.31
CA ARG A 268 -20.20 -11.55 -5.57
C ARG A 268 -20.75 -10.56 -6.61
N THR A 269 -21.91 -9.95 -6.37
CA THR A 269 -22.44 -8.87 -7.23
C THR A 269 -21.75 -7.55 -6.99
N ARG A 270 -21.02 -7.41 -5.86
CA ARG A 270 -20.26 -6.19 -5.56
C ARG A 270 -19.18 -5.91 -6.62
N THR A 271 -19.02 -4.65 -6.94
CA THR A 271 -17.97 -4.20 -7.85
C THR A 271 -16.59 -4.59 -7.32
N PRO A 272 -15.75 -5.27 -8.13
CA PRO A 272 -14.35 -5.52 -7.78
C PRO A 272 -13.53 -4.24 -7.97
N ALA A 273 -13.65 -3.29 -7.04
CA ALA A 273 -13.12 -1.94 -7.19
C ALA A 273 -11.57 -1.91 -7.24
N PRO A 274 -10.97 -1.58 -8.39
CA PRO A 274 -9.51 -1.50 -8.56
C PRO A 274 -8.85 -0.49 -7.63
N ALA A 275 -9.58 0.53 -7.22
CA ALA A 275 -9.06 1.57 -6.32
C ALA A 275 -9.01 1.16 -4.85
N GLY A 276 -9.68 0.07 -4.43
CA GLY A 276 -9.74 -0.20 -2.99
C GLY A 276 -10.59 -1.38 -2.53
N GLY A 277 -10.89 -2.35 -3.39
CA GLY A 277 -11.87 -3.40 -3.09
C GLY A 277 -11.30 -4.68 -2.45
N LEU A 278 -9.99 -4.86 -2.36
CA LEU A 278 -9.38 -6.10 -1.88
C LEU A 278 -9.44 -6.23 -0.35
N PHE A 279 -9.62 -7.47 0.08
CA PHE A 279 -9.31 -7.99 1.41
C PHE A 279 -8.04 -8.82 1.33
N SER A 280 -7.21 -8.81 2.36
CA SER A 280 -5.95 -9.55 2.37
C SER A 280 -5.43 -9.77 3.79
N THR A 281 -4.36 -10.55 3.90
CA THR A 281 -3.55 -10.74 5.11
C THR A 281 -2.20 -10.04 5.00
N ALA A 282 -1.53 -9.81 6.13
CA ALA A 282 -0.17 -9.25 6.13
C ALA A 282 0.81 -10.14 5.35
N ALA A 283 0.67 -11.47 5.47
CA ALA A 283 1.54 -12.44 4.81
C ALA A 283 1.40 -12.39 3.27
N ASP A 284 0.19 -12.22 2.75
CA ASP A 284 -0.02 -12.14 1.30
C ASP A 284 0.52 -10.81 0.73
N ILE A 285 0.28 -9.70 1.43
CA ILE A 285 0.85 -8.41 1.03
C ILE A 285 2.38 -8.45 1.04
N ALA A 286 3.00 -9.13 2.00
CA ALA A 286 4.46 -9.30 2.03
C ALA A 286 5.00 -10.01 0.78
N LYS A 287 4.27 -11.01 0.24
CA LYS A 287 4.65 -11.70 -1.01
C LYS A 287 4.68 -10.75 -2.21
N PHE A 288 3.66 -9.88 -2.32
CA PHE A 288 3.60 -8.88 -3.38
C PHE A 288 4.76 -7.88 -3.28
N TYR A 289 5.03 -7.35 -2.09
CA TYR A 289 6.15 -6.43 -1.89
C TYR A 289 7.51 -7.10 -2.09
N GLN A 290 7.65 -8.38 -1.70
CA GLN A 290 8.89 -9.13 -1.95
C GLN A 290 9.12 -9.34 -3.44
N MET A 291 8.07 -9.62 -4.23
CA MET A 291 8.16 -9.71 -5.69
C MET A 291 8.63 -8.38 -6.28
N MET A 292 8.12 -7.23 -5.77
CA MET A 292 8.58 -5.91 -6.21
C MET A 292 10.05 -5.67 -5.87
N LEU A 293 10.50 -6.00 -4.64
CA LEU A 293 11.92 -5.88 -4.24
C LEU A 293 12.85 -6.78 -5.06
N ASN A 294 12.34 -7.89 -5.56
CA ASN A 294 13.08 -8.82 -6.44
C ASN A 294 13.03 -8.40 -7.93
N GLY A 295 12.67 -7.15 -8.24
CA GLY A 295 12.61 -6.65 -9.62
C GLY A 295 11.58 -7.34 -10.49
N GLY A 296 10.45 -7.74 -9.89
CA GLY A 296 9.31 -8.34 -10.57
C GLY A 296 9.33 -9.87 -10.65
N GLU A 297 10.20 -10.53 -9.87
CA GLU A 297 10.32 -11.98 -9.85
C GLU A 297 9.92 -12.59 -8.50
N ALA A 298 9.24 -13.73 -8.56
CA ALA A 298 8.99 -14.58 -7.40
C ALA A 298 8.74 -16.03 -7.85
N ASN A 299 9.09 -17.00 -7.01
CA ASN A 299 8.84 -18.41 -7.24
C ASN A 299 9.38 -18.93 -8.61
N GLY A 300 10.54 -18.41 -9.05
CA GLY A 300 11.14 -18.77 -10.35
C GLY A 300 10.41 -18.23 -11.57
N ARG A 301 9.45 -17.30 -11.38
CA ARG A 301 8.66 -16.68 -12.44
C ARG A 301 8.82 -15.17 -12.43
N ARG A 302 8.91 -14.58 -13.64
CA ARG A 302 8.83 -13.14 -13.85
C ARG A 302 7.36 -12.73 -14.04
N TYR A 303 6.93 -11.75 -13.25
CA TYR A 303 5.59 -11.14 -13.29
C TYR A 303 5.63 -9.78 -13.98
N LEU A 304 6.70 -9.05 -13.77
CA LEU A 304 6.94 -7.71 -14.31
C LEU A 304 8.39 -7.61 -14.78
N SER A 305 8.63 -6.80 -15.79
CA SER A 305 9.98 -6.38 -16.13
C SER A 305 10.59 -5.52 -15.03
N ALA A 306 11.92 -5.48 -14.95
CA ALA A 306 12.60 -4.58 -14.02
C ALA A 306 12.26 -3.10 -14.28
N GLU A 307 12.04 -2.73 -15.56
CA GLU A 307 11.61 -1.38 -15.92
C GLU A 307 10.19 -1.07 -15.44
N ALA A 308 9.24 -2.01 -15.56
CA ALA A 308 7.90 -1.85 -15.02
C ALA A 308 7.92 -1.67 -13.49
N VAL A 309 8.72 -2.47 -12.77
CA VAL A 309 8.91 -2.31 -11.33
C VAL A 309 9.48 -0.93 -11.00
N LYS A 310 10.50 -0.48 -11.74
CA LYS A 310 11.08 0.86 -11.56
C LYS A 310 10.02 1.95 -11.76
N GLN A 311 9.21 1.88 -12.81
CA GLN A 311 8.13 2.83 -13.06
C GLN A 311 7.09 2.84 -11.93
N LEU A 312 6.73 1.67 -11.39
CA LEU A 312 5.81 1.55 -10.26
C LEU A 312 6.36 2.20 -8.98
N THR A 313 7.63 1.97 -8.66
CA THR A 313 8.21 2.21 -7.34
C THR A 313 9.09 3.45 -7.24
N THR A 314 9.29 4.19 -8.34
CA THR A 314 10.05 5.45 -8.34
C THR A 314 9.18 6.65 -8.69
N THR A 315 9.66 7.84 -8.34
CA THR A 315 8.98 9.12 -8.61
C THR A 315 8.63 9.27 -10.08
N GLN A 316 7.35 9.50 -10.38
CA GLN A 316 6.81 9.78 -11.72
C GLN A 316 6.17 11.18 -11.81
N THR A 317 6.12 11.91 -10.69
CA THR A 317 5.44 13.21 -10.58
C THR A 317 6.40 14.40 -10.51
N GLY A 318 7.72 14.15 -10.63
CA GLY A 318 8.73 15.21 -10.63
C GLY A 318 8.66 16.10 -9.38
N ASP A 319 8.45 17.42 -9.59
CA ASP A 319 8.36 18.40 -8.51
C ASP A 319 6.93 18.75 -8.08
N ILE A 320 5.94 18.07 -8.65
CA ILE A 320 4.54 18.23 -8.21
C ILE A 320 4.45 17.77 -6.76
N LYS A 321 3.88 18.64 -5.90
CA LYS A 321 3.60 18.28 -4.50
C LYS A 321 2.54 17.18 -4.45
N THR A 322 2.86 16.07 -3.80
CA THR A 322 2.01 14.89 -3.76
C THR A 322 1.89 14.32 -2.35
N GLY A 323 0.96 13.38 -2.18
CA GLY A 323 0.82 12.56 -0.99
C GLY A 323 0.04 13.21 0.14
N PHE A 324 -0.15 12.43 1.21
CA PHE A 324 -0.92 12.80 2.40
C PHE A 324 -0.02 13.30 3.54
N THR A 325 1.29 13.19 3.37
CA THR A 325 2.32 13.65 4.31
C THR A 325 3.43 14.35 3.53
N THR A 326 4.19 15.21 4.21
CA THR A 326 5.33 15.91 3.61
C THR A 326 6.43 14.95 3.16
N GLY A 327 7.23 15.33 2.15
CA GLY A 327 8.35 14.53 1.66
C GLY A 327 7.96 13.37 0.76
N MET A 328 6.68 13.27 0.38
CA MET A 328 6.19 12.19 -0.48
C MET A 328 6.21 12.58 -1.96
N SER A 329 6.36 11.56 -2.80
CA SER A 329 6.18 11.58 -4.24
C SER A 329 5.30 10.41 -4.67
N TRP A 330 5.03 10.27 -5.97
CA TRP A 330 4.15 9.24 -6.50
C TRP A 330 4.79 8.49 -7.67
N GLY A 331 4.78 7.15 -7.58
CA GLY A 331 5.02 6.23 -8.68
C GLY A 331 3.72 5.82 -9.37
N PHE A 332 3.70 4.69 -10.06
CA PHE A 332 2.47 4.19 -10.66
C PHE A 332 1.65 3.38 -9.65
N GLY A 333 0.78 4.09 -8.92
CA GLY A 333 -0.05 3.51 -7.86
C GLY A 333 0.62 3.35 -6.49
N PHE A 334 1.93 3.60 -6.37
CA PHE A 334 2.65 3.65 -5.11
C PHE A 334 2.91 5.08 -4.65
N GLN A 335 2.86 5.29 -3.35
CA GLN A 335 3.54 6.41 -2.69
C GLN A 335 5.04 6.10 -2.62
N VAL A 336 5.88 7.11 -2.78
CA VAL A 336 7.35 7.01 -2.71
C VAL A 336 7.88 8.06 -1.74
N VAL A 337 8.73 7.67 -0.81
CA VAL A 337 9.46 8.60 0.06
C VAL A 337 10.49 9.33 -0.78
N LYS A 338 10.28 10.62 -1.07
CA LYS A 338 11.25 11.49 -1.75
C LYS A 338 12.24 12.07 -0.74
N GLU A 339 11.74 12.49 0.41
CA GLU A 339 12.51 13.05 1.51
C GLU A 339 12.00 12.46 2.84
N SER A 340 12.93 11.94 3.64
CA SER A 340 12.62 11.33 4.94
C SER A 340 12.30 12.41 5.96
N GLN A 341 11.01 12.60 6.30
CA GLN A 341 10.59 13.61 7.28
C GLN A 341 9.25 13.26 7.94
N GLY A 342 8.99 13.81 9.11
CA GLY A 342 7.76 13.53 9.87
C GLY A 342 7.58 12.03 10.12
N VAL A 343 6.42 11.48 9.79
CA VAL A 343 6.12 10.05 9.99
C VAL A 343 7.01 9.10 9.18
N THR A 344 7.70 9.61 8.16
CA THR A 344 8.61 8.80 7.33
C THR A 344 10.08 9.06 7.64
N ALA A 345 10.40 9.78 8.72
CA ALA A 345 11.78 10.16 9.08
C ALA A 345 12.76 9.00 9.19
N VAL A 346 12.26 7.81 9.55
CA VAL A 346 13.05 6.58 9.68
C VAL A 346 13.11 5.73 8.41
N LEU A 347 12.38 6.12 7.35
CA LEU A 347 12.37 5.41 6.08
C LEU A 347 13.36 6.06 5.11
N ALA A 348 14.15 5.25 4.41
CA ALA A 348 15.08 5.76 3.40
C ALA A 348 14.35 6.38 2.20
N PRO A 349 14.90 7.45 1.57
CA PRO A 349 14.43 7.89 0.27
C PRO A 349 14.43 6.74 -0.74
N GLY A 350 13.35 6.63 -1.53
CA GLY A 350 13.09 5.51 -2.42
C GLY A 350 12.23 4.38 -1.78
N THR A 351 12.00 4.41 -0.46
CA THR A 351 11.00 3.52 0.15
C THR A 351 9.64 3.78 -0.49
N PHE A 352 8.98 2.72 -0.93
CA PHE A 352 7.68 2.79 -1.60
C PHE A 352 6.62 2.00 -0.85
N GLY A 353 5.37 2.41 -0.98
CA GLY A 353 4.28 1.75 -0.27
C GLY A 353 2.92 2.38 -0.50
N HIS A 354 1.95 1.99 0.27
CA HIS A 354 0.62 2.60 0.29
C HIS A 354 -0.09 2.36 1.62
N GLY A 355 -0.88 3.34 2.03
CA GLY A 355 -1.80 3.21 3.14
C GLY A 355 -3.22 2.86 2.68
N GLY A 356 -4.05 2.37 3.60
CA GLY A 356 -5.47 2.09 3.41
C GLY A 356 -6.36 3.00 4.26
N ALA A 357 -7.60 3.21 3.80
CA ALA A 357 -8.56 4.13 4.43
C ALA A 357 -8.83 3.84 5.92
N TYR A 358 -8.71 2.58 6.34
CA TYR A 358 -8.89 2.19 7.75
C TYR A 358 -7.57 1.96 8.49
N GLY A 359 -6.49 2.63 8.01
CA GLY A 359 -5.21 2.72 8.69
C GLY A 359 -4.25 1.57 8.42
N THR A 360 -4.57 0.64 7.52
CA THR A 360 -3.60 -0.35 7.04
C THR A 360 -2.42 0.34 6.35
N GLN A 361 -1.21 -0.20 6.49
CA GLN A 361 0.02 0.34 5.92
C GLN A 361 0.92 -0.78 5.39
N SER A 362 1.53 -0.58 4.24
CA SER A 362 2.54 -1.49 3.69
C SER A 362 3.63 -0.70 2.96
N TRP A 363 4.88 -0.96 3.33
CA TRP A 363 6.04 -0.21 2.85
C TRP A 363 7.20 -1.17 2.60
N ALA A 364 7.99 -0.92 1.56
CA ALA A 364 9.23 -1.65 1.29
C ALA A 364 10.35 -0.68 0.96
N ASP A 365 11.52 -0.95 1.53
CA ASP A 365 12.76 -0.21 1.28
C ASP A 365 13.66 -1.01 0.33
N PRO A 366 13.84 -0.56 -0.91
CA PRO A 366 14.68 -1.27 -1.88
C PRO A 366 16.16 -1.26 -1.51
N LYS A 367 16.61 -0.32 -0.67
CA LYS A 367 18.01 -0.21 -0.26
C LYS A 367 18.37 -1.28 0.76
N SER A 368 17.53 -1.51 1.75
CA SER A 368 17.78 -2.47 2.83
C SER A 368 17.12 -3.83 2.60
N GLY A 369 16.17 -3.92 1.67
CA GLY A 369 15.33 -5.11 1.45
C GLY A 369 14.30 -5.32 2.58
N ALA A 370 14.01 -4.28 3.36
CA ALA A 370 13.04 -4.33 4.45
C ALA A 370 11.60 -4.17 3.95
N ILE A 371 10.66 -4.88 4.60
CA ILE A 371 9.22 -4.76 4.40
C ILE A 371 8.56 -4.51 5.75
N TYR A 372 7.66 -3.52 5.78
CA TYR A 372 6.92 -3.08 6.96
C TYR A 372 5.42 -3.12 6.66
N ILE A 373 4.66 -3.97 7.37
CA ILE A 373 3.21 -4.08 7.18
C ILE A 373 2.51 -3.97 8.51
N LEU A 374 1.53 -3.06 8.58
CA LEU A 374 0.63 -2.85 9.70
C LEU A 374 -0.81 -3.02 9.22
N MET A 375 -1.52 -3.98 9.77
CA MET A 375 -2.93 -4.24 9.49
C MET A 375 -3.79 -3.87 10.69
N ILE A 376 -4.70 -2.94 10.49
CA ILE A 376 -5.70 -2.49 11.47
C ILE A 376 -7.02 -2.18 10.76
N GLN A 377 -8.11 -2.05 11.51
CA GLN A 377 -9.42 -1.66 10.99
C GLN A 377 -10.01 -0.51 11.81
N ARG A 378 -9.47 0.70 11.58
CA ARG A 378 -9.85 1.92 12.30
C ARG A 378 -10.36 2.98 11.35
N ALA A 379 -11.67 3.13 11.30
CA ALA A 379 -12.33 4.20 10.54
C ALA A 379 -12.18 5.57 11.22
N ARG A 380 -12.41 6.63 10.45
CA ARG A 380 -12.40 8.03 10.91
C ARG A 380 -11.09 8.46 11.57
N MET A 381 -9.97 7.97 11.06
CA MET A 381 -8.67 8.58 11.32
C MET A 381 -8.57 9.88 10.51
N ALA A 382 -8.18 10.98 11.13
CA ALA A 382 -8.04 12.27 10.45
C ALA A 382 -7.04 12.18 9.28
N ASN A 383 -5.92 11.49 9.51
CA ASN A 383 -4.93 11.14 8.49
C ASN A 383 -4.27 9.81 8.88
N GLY A 384 -4.69 8.70 8.28
CA GLY A 384 -4.10 7.37 8.55
C GLY A 384 -2.63 7.31 8.16
N ASP A 385 -2.25 7.99 7.06
CA ASP A 385 -0.86 8.05 6.59
C ASP A 385 0.04 8.93 7.46
N GLY A 386 -0.52 9.89 8.18
CA GLY A 386 0.18 10.73 9.15
C GLY A 386 -0.01 10.30 10.60
N SER A 387 -0.50 9.09 10.87
CA SER A 387 -0.85 8.68 12.22
C SER A 387 0.37 8.38 13.10
N VAL A 388 0.25 8.73 14.38
CA VAL A 388 1.26 8.43 15.41
C VAL A 388 1.51 6.92 15.52
N MET A 389 0.47 6.11 15.29
CA MET A 389 0.60 4.66 15.34
C MET A 389 1.44 4.11 14.19
N ARG A 390 1.25 4.61 12.95
CA ARG A 390 2.13 4.30 11.82
C ARG A 390 3.57 4.67 12.14
N GLN A 391 3.80 5.87 12.66
CA GLN A 391 5.13 6.35 13.04
C GLN A 391 5.78 5.41 14.08
N ALA A 392 5.07 5.12 15.17
CA ALA A 392 5.56 4.24 16.23
C ALA A 392 5.90 2.83 15.72
N PHE A 393 5.07 2.28 14.83
CA PHE A 393 5.33 1.01 14.17
C PHE A 393 6.61 1.04 13.33
N GLN A 394 6.74 2.05 12.46
CA GLN A 394 7.89 2.17 11.56
C GLN A 394 9.18 2.42 12.32
N GLU A 395 9.15 3.25 13.37
CA GLU A 395 10.31 3.51 14.24
C GLU A 395 10.78 2.23 14.93
N ALA A 396 9.87 1.47 15.54
CA ALA A 396 10.22 0.21 16.20
C ALA A 396 10.77 -0.83 15.21
N ALA A 397 10.14 -0.97 14.05
CA ALA A 397 10.56 -1.92 13.03
C ALA A 397 11.89 -1.54 12.38
N ALA A 398 12.12 -0.26 12.06
CA ALA A 398 13.40 0.22 11.50
C ALA A 398 14.55 0.05 12.51
N ALA A 399 14.30 0.39 13.78
CA ALA A 399 15.28 0.20 14.85
C ALA A 399 15.65 -1.28 15.06
N ALA A 400 14.65 -2.19 14.95
CA ALA A 400 14.88 -3.62 15.07
C ALA A 400 15.72 -4.21 13.92
N LEU A 401 15.65 -3.59 12.73
CA LEU A 401 16.38 -4.02 11.54
C LEU A 401 17.73 -3.32 11.36
N ASP A 402 18.11 -2.41 12.28
CA ASP A 402 19.28 -1.52 12.17
C ASP A 402 19.32 -0.79 10.79
N VAL A 403 18.15 -0.35 10.32
CA VAL A 403 17.99 0.39 9.07
C VAL A 403 17.98 1.89 9.39
N LYS A 404 18.92 2.63 8.76
CA LYS A 404 19.01 4.09 8.82
C LYS A 404 18.95 4.66 7.41
#